data_48029f914edaafa5f47a8cf09ef6cfa2
#
_entry.id   48029f914edaafa5f47a8cf09ef6cfa2
#
_cell.length_a   1.000
_cell.length_b   1.000
_cell.length_c   1.000
_cell.angle_alpha   90.00
_cell.angle_beta   90.00
_cell.angle_gamma   90.00
#
_symmetry.space_group_name_H-M   'P 1'
#
loop_
_entity.id
_entity.type
_entity.pdbx_description
1 polymer ?
#
loop_
_entity_poly.entity_id
_entity_poly.type
_entity_poly.pdbx_seq_one_letter_code
_entity_poly.pdbx_strand_id
1 'polypeptide(L)'
;MFDIILKRKERTNVLKGIKLRLYPNRTQQNQLEQMFGNDRFVWNQMLAMMNERYQNNKALHNKALPFLGKFKLNYLLKPLKKEYPFLKTSDSSSLQVVNEFLTQSWKNFFQDKTGQIGKPRFHSRKYLKKSYTGKSIIKTAGKRYLKIPKLGYVKTSKTGVLQNTKVKRYTVVLEPTGKYYLSLQAEIP
;
A
#
# COMPACT_ATOMS: atom_id res chain seq x y z
N MET A 1 -25.38 -33.83 37.34
CA MET A 1 -25.13 -32.43 37.00
C MET A 1 -24.16 -32.45 35.81
N PHE A 2 -24.68 -32.38 34.57
CA PHE A 2 -23.89 -32.50 33.34
C PHE A 2 -23.47 -31.11 32.90
N ASP A 3 -22.19 -30.78 33.03
CA ASP A 3 -21.59 -29.59 32.48
C ASP A 3 -21.51 -29.75 30.97
N ILE A 4 -22.40 -29.10 30.25
CA ILE A 4 -22.33 -28.96 28.78
C ILE A 4 -21.29 -27.86 28.51
N ILE A 5 -20.02 -28.24 28.31
CA ILE A 5 -19.00 -27.37 27.80
C ILE A 5 -19.34 -27.10 26.32
N LEU A 6 -20.00 -25.98 26.07
CA LEU A 6 -20.18 -25.43 24.72
C LEU A 6 -18.78 -25.02 24.21
N LYS A 7 -18.11 -25.92 23.47
CA LYS A 7 -16.96 -25.60 22.65
C LYS A 7 -17.37 -24.51 21.65
N ARG A 8 -17.04 -23.26 21.97
CA ARG A 8 -17.11 -22.14 21.04
C ARG A 8 -16.24 -22.51 19.84
N LYS A 9 -16.88 -22.85 18.69
CA LYS A 9 -16.17 -23.04 17.43
C LYS A 9 -15.43 -21.75 17.13
N GLU A 10 -14.10 -21.70 17.28
CA GLU A 10 -13.28 -20.59 16.82
C GLU A 10 -13.51 -20.46 15.33
N ARG A 11 -14.18 -19.37 14.92
CA ARG A 11 -14.32 -19.03 13.51
C ARG A 11 -12.93 -18.62 13.02
N THR A 12 -12.26 -19.50 12.33
CA THR A 12 -11.00 -19.19 11.64
C THR A 12 -11.31 -18.26 10.48
N ASN A 13 -11.04 -16.95 10.68
CA ASN A 13 -11.17 -15.97 9.62
C ASN A 13 -10.18 -16.29 8.49
N VAL A 14 -10.70 -16.57 7.32
CA VAL A 14 -9.87 -16.84 6.13
C VAL A 14 -9.58 -15.53 5.38
N LEU A 15 -8.31 -15.29 5.08
CA LEU A 15 -7.92 -14.18 4.20
C LEU A 15 -8.20 -14.54 2.74
N LYS A 16 -9.03 -13.75 2.08
CA LYS A 16 -9.39 -13.93 0.67
C LYS A 16 -9.04 -12.71 -0.17
N GLY A 17 -8.51 -12.97 -1.36
CA GLY A 17 -8.29 -11.96 -2.39
C GLY A 17 -9.55 -11.76 -3.24
N ILE A 18 -10.03 -10.51 -3.35
CA ILE A 18 -11.19 -10.16 -4.18
C ILE A 18 -10.74 -9.12 -5.20
N LYS A 19 -10.95 -9.37 -6.49
CA LYS A 19 -10.65 -8.43 -7.58
C LYS A 19 -11.94 -7.89 -8.19
N LEU A 20 -12.09 -6.57 -8.23
CA LEU A 20 -13.24 -5.87 -8.79
C LEU A 20 -12.77 -4.92 -9.89
N ARG A 21 -13.58 -4.76 -10.94
CA ARG A 21 -13.39 -3.75 -11.95
C ARG A 21 -13.87 -2.39 -11.43
N LEU A 22 -13.03 -1.34 -11.58
CA LEU A 22 -13.41 0.04 -11.32
C LEU A 22 -13.70 0.80 -12.61
N TYR A 23 -14.63 1.75 -12.52
CA TYR A 23 -15.03 2.65 -13.60
C TYR A 23 -14.93 4.11 -13.11
N PRO A 24 -13.69 4.63 -12.89
CA PRO A 24 -13.51 6.00 -12.44
C PRO A 24 -13.89 6.98 -13.55
N ASN A 25 -14.53 8.09 -13.17
CA ASN A 25 -14.77 9.21 -14.09
C ASN A 25 -13.46 9.98 -14.35
N ARG A 26 -13.49 10.98 -15.25
CA ARG A 26 -12.28 11.73 -15.66
C ARG A 26 -11.57 12.40 -14.48
N THR A 27 -12.33 13.00 -13.58
CA THR A 27 -11.76 13.64 -12.37
C THR A 27 -11.06 12.62 -11.48
N GLN A 28 -11.71 11.47 -11.25
CA GLN A 28 -11.14 10.40 -10.45
C GLN A 28 -9.90 9.76 -11.10
N GLN A 29 -9.87 9.66 -12.45
CA GLN A 29 -8.68 9.21 -13.17
C GLN A 29 -7.50 10.17 -12.94
N ASN A 30 -7.72 11.47 -13.01
CA ASN A 30 -6.68 12.48 -12.72
C ASN A 30 -6.19 12.38 -11.27
N GLN A 31 -7.10 12.19 -10.30
CA GLN A 31 -6.75 11.96 -8.90
C GLN A 31 -5.92 10.68 -8.72
N LEU A 32 -6.27 9.59 -9.41
CA LEU A 32 -5.51 8.33 -9.38
C LEU A 32 -4.09 8.51 -9.94
N GLU A 33 -3.93 9.22 -11.07
CA GLU A 33 -2.60 9.53 -11.62
C GLU A 33 -1.75 10.33 -10.62
N GLN A 34 -2.36 11.30 -9.92
CA GLN A 34 -1.68 12.04 -8.86
C GLN A 34 -1.26 11.12 -7.71
N MET A 35 -2.13 10.20 -7.26
CA MET A 35 -1.82 9.26 -6.19
C MET A 35 -0.69 8.31 -6.56
N PHE A 36 -0.69 7.77 -7.79
CA PHE A 36 0.41 6.95 -8.29
C PHE A 36 1.74 7.72 -8.32
N GLY A 37 1.66 9.00 -8.72
CA GLY A 37 2.81 9.90 -8.70
C GLY A 37 3.34 10.17 -7.29
N ASN A 38 2.45 10.37 -6.33
CA ASN A 38 2.80 10.63 -4.94
C ASN A 38 3.48 9.41 -4.28
N ASP A 39 2.96 8.21 -4.51
CA ASP A 39 3.56 6.97 -3.99
C ASP A 39 4.98 6.78 -4.55
N ARG A 40 5.16 7.01 -5.88
CA ARG A 40 6.48 6.98 -6.52
C ARG A 40 7.42 8.04 -5.95
N PHE A 41 6.93 9.25 -5.72
CA PHE A 41 7.73 10.34 -5.13
C PHE A 41 8.21 9.97 -3.74
N VAL A 42 7.32 9.48 -2.88
CA VAL A 42 7.66 9.04 -1.51
C VAL A 42 8.67 7.90 -1.55
N TRP A 43 8.46 6.88 -2.41
CA TRP A 43 9.43 5.81 -2.60
C TRP A 43 10.82 6.35 -2.92
N ASN A 44 10.91 7.24 -3.89
CA ASN A 44 12.19 7.77 -4.35
C ASN A 44 12.88 8.64 -3.28
N GLN A 45 12.14 9.48 -2.56
CA GLN A 45 12.68 10.30 -1.48
C GLN A 45 13.22 9.44 -0.33
N MET A 46 12.42 8.48 0.12
CA MET A 46 12.83 7.58 1.20
C MET A 46 13.97 6.66 0.79
N LEU A 47 13.98 6.20 -0.47
CA LEU A 47 15.09 5.41 -1.00
C LEU A 47 16.39 6.19 -1.08
N ALA A 48 16.35 7.47 -1.47
CA ALA A 48 17.54 8.33 -1.48
C ALA A 48 18.17 8.42 -0.08
N MET A 49 17.37 8.68 0.95
CA MET A 49 17.84 8.72 2.34
C MET A 49 18.40 7.37 2.82
N MET A 50 17.75 6.25 2.43
CA MET A 50 18.24 4.92 2.80
C MET A 50 19.53 4.55 2.06
N ASN A 51 19.69 4.95 0.80
CA ASN A 51 20.93 4.78 0.05
C ASN A 51 22.09 5.54 0.68
N GLU A 52 21.88 6.82 1.04
CA GLU A 52 22.86 7.63 1.74
C GLU A 52 23.31 6.97 3.05
N ARG A 53 22.35 6.53 3.87
CA ARG A 53 22.61 5.79 5.12
C ARG A 53 23.41 4.51 4.87
N TYR A 54 23.08 3.77 3.83
CA TYR A 54 23.78 2.55 3.46
C TYR A 54 25.23 2.81 3.07
N GLN A 55 25.50 3.88 2.29
CA GLN A 55 26.84 4.26 1.89
C GLN A 55 27.67 4.75 3.09
N ASN A 56 27.08 5.59 3.94
CA ASN A 56 27.73 6.08 5.16
C ASN A 56 28.09 4.92 6.11
N ASN A 57 27.20 3.94 6.27
CA ASN A 57 27.47 2.78 7.11
C ASN A 57 28.60 1.90 6.56
N LYS A 58 28.75 1.81 5.23
CA LYS A 58 29.89 1.13 4.61
C LYS A 58 31.22 1.80 4.96
N ALA A 59 31.24 3.13 5.03
CA ALA A 59 32.44 3.91 5.35
C ALA A 59 32.78 3.87 6.85
N LEU A 60 31.78 3.77 7.73
CA LEU A 60 31.94 3.90 9.18
C LEU A 60 32.30 2.59 9.92
N HIS A 61 32.34 1.44 9.24
CA HIS A 61 32.67 0.13 9.81
C HIS A 61 31.98 -0.14 11.17
N ASN A 62 32.69 0.01 12.28
CA ASN A 62 32.21 -0.32 13.64
C ASN A 62 31.28 0.74 14.27
N LYS A 63 31.04 1.88 13.62
CA LYS A 63 30.14 2.96 14.07
C LYS A 63 28.89 3.10 13.20
N ALA A 64 28.51 2.02 12.52
CA ALA A 64 27.35 2.02 11.65
C ALA A 64 26.07 2.36 12.42
N LEU A 65 25.28 3.29 11.86
CA LEU A 65 24.00 3.67 12.41
C LEU A 65 22.94 2.60 12.08
N PRO A 66 21.94 2.39 12.97
CA PRO A 66 20.84 1.47 12.69
C PRO A 66 20.13 1.82 11.38
N PHE A 67 19.75 0.81 10.61
CA PHE A 67 19.03 1.01 9.36
C PHE A 67 17.61 1.54 9.61
N LEU A 68 17.09 2.37 8.69
CA LEU A 68 15.78 3.01 8.88
C LEU A 68 14.65 2.00 8.66
N GLY A 69 13.94 1.65 9.72
CA GLY A 69 12.74 0.82 9.64
C GLY A 69 11.49 1.62 9.26
N LYS A 70 10.38 0.91 8.96
CA LYS A 70 9.11 1.51 8.51
C LYS A 70 8.56 2.60 9.45
N PHE A 71 8.69 2.44 10.75
CA PHE A 71 8.19 3.42 11.72
C PHE A 71 8.96 4.73 11.65
N LYS A 72 10.28 4.68 11.51
CA LYS A 72 11.11 5.87 11.33
C LYS A 72 10.81 6.57 10.01
N LEU A 73 10.66 5.81 8.92
CA LEU A 73 10.26 6.37 7.63
C LEU A 73 8.85 6.99 7.69
N ASN A 74 7.90 6.37 8.40
CA ASN A 74 6.56 6.93 8.57
C ASN A 74 6.58 8.24 9.39
N TYR A 75 7.47 8.35 10.37
CA TYR A 75 7.68 9.62 11.09
C TYR A 75 8.15 10.73 10.14
N LEU A 76 9.03 10.42 9.20
CA LEU A 76 9.55 11.35 8.19
C LEU A 76 8.50 11.79 7.15
N LEU A 77 7.36 11.10 7.05
CA LEU A 77 6.25 11.57 6.17
C LEU A 77 5.65 12.90 6.63
N LYS A 78 5.70 13.22 7.93
CA LYS A 78 5.13 14.47 8.45
C LYS A 78 5.89 15.70 7.93
N PRO A 79 7.21 15.84 8.09
CA PRO A 79 7.98 16.92 7.50
C PRO A 79 7.92 16.91 5.97
N LEU A 80 7.97 15.72 5.33
CA LEU A 80 7.88 15.61 3.88
C LEU A 80 6.55 16.17 3.33
N LYS A 81 5.42 15.93 4.00
CA LYS A 81 4.12 16.51 3.63
C LYS A 81 4.04 18.02 3.89
N LYS A 82 4.85 18.56 4.79
CA LYS A 82 4.96 20.00 5.01
C LYS A 82 5.73 20.67 3.87
N GLU A 83 6.82 20.05 3.47
CA GLU A 83 7.67 20.52 2.35
C GLU A 83 6.98 20.35 0.99
N TYR A 84 6.28 19.20 0.81
CA TYR A 84 5.55 18.85 -0.41
C TYR A 84 4.05 18.69 -0.17
N PRO A 85 3.27 19.80 -0.13
CA PRO A 85 1.85 19.78 0.24
C PRO A 85 0.96 18.90 -0.66
N PHE A 86 1.35 18.68 -1.92
CA PHE A 86 0.61 17.83 -2.85
C PHE A 86 0.46 16.37 -2.35
N LEU A 87 1.35 15.90 -1.47
CA LEU A 87 1.24 14.57 -0.86
C LEU A 87 -0.01 14.39 0.03
N LYS A 88 -0.65 15.50 0.46
CA LYS A 88 -1.89 15.46 1.23
C LYS A 88 -3.10 15.03 0.40
N THR A 89 -2.99 15.02 -0.93
CA THR A 89 -4.03 14.52 -1.83
C THR A 89 -4.15 13.00 -1.82
N SER A 90 -3.10 12.29 -1.39
CA SER A 90 -3.12 10.84 -1.24
C SER A 90 -3.70 10.40 0.10
N ASP A 91 -4.21 9.16 0.14
CA ASP A 91 -4.51 8.49 1.40
C ASP A 91 -3.22 8.32 2.22
N SER A 92 -3.24 8.80 3.46
CA SER A 92 -2.05 8.71 4.33
C SER A 92 -1.60 7.27 4.57
N SER A 93 -2.52 6.30 4.55
CA SER A 93 -2.18 4.89 4.67
C SER A 93 -1.42 4.37 3.46
N SER A 94 -1.65 4.91 2.25
CA SER A 94 -0.89 4.47 1.07
C SER A 94 0.57 4.88 1.17
N LEU A 95 0.86 6.11 1.58
CA LEU A 95 2.24 6.57 1.76
C LEU A 95 3.00 5.77 2.83
N GLN A 96 2.29 5.33 3.88
CA GLN A 96 2.87 4.42 4.89
C GLN A 96 3.15 3.02 4.33
N VAL A 97 2.28 2.51 3.44
CA VAL A 97 2.49 1.23 2.76
C VAL A 97 3.69 1.28 1.82
N VAL A 98 3.96 2.42 1.17
CA VAL A 98 5.19 2.63 0.39
C VAL A 98 6.43 2.41 1.26
N ASN A 99 6.46 2.99 2.46
CA ASN A 99 7.57 2.81 3.39
C ASN A 99 7.70 1.35 3.88
N GLU A 100 6.57 0.66 4.07
CA GLU A 100 6.55 -0.77 4.42
C GLU A 100 7.18 -1.61 3.31
N PHE A 101 6.79 -1.39 2.05
CA PHE A 101 7.35 -2.10 0.91
C PHE A 101 8.84 -1.79 0.70
N LEU A 102 9.23 -0.54 0.84
CA LEU A 102 10.63 -0.15 0.73
C LEU A 102 11.50 -0.81 1.83
N THR A 103 11.01 -0.79 3.07
CA THR A 103 11.70 -1.46 4.19
C THR A 103 11.82 -2.96 3.95
N GLN A 104 10.76 -3.60 3.43
CA GLN A 104 10.78 -5.02 3.10
C GLN A 104 11.77 -5.34 1.98
N SER A 105 11.83 -4.48 0.94
CA SER A 105 12.78 -4.65 -0.17
C SER A 105 14.23 -4.59 0.32
N TRP A 106 14.55 -3.68 1.23
CA TRP A 106 15.87 -3.62 1.85
C TRP A 106 16.17 -4.84 2.72
N LYS A 107 15.18 -5.31 3.51
CA LYS A 107 15.34 -6.55 4.29
C LYS A 107 15.64 -7.74 3.41
N ASN A 108 14.91 -7.89 2.31
CA ASN A 108 15.13 -8.97 1.35
C ASN A 108 16.54 -8.91 0.77
N PHE A 109 17.03 -7.72 0.41
CA PHE A 109 18.40 -7.53 -0.07
C PHE A 109 19.44 -7.94 0.98
N PHE A 110 19.28 -7.55 2.26
CA PHE A 110 20.23 -7.91 3.31
C PHE A 110 20.17 -9.39 3.71
N GLN A 111 19.03 -10.03 3.57
CA GLN A 111 18.83 -11.44 3.92
C GLN A 111 19.20 -12.40 2.79
N ASP A 112 19.35 -11.89 1.57
CA ASP A 112 19.69 -12.73 0.42
C ASP A 112 21.13 -13.19 0.47
N LYS A 113 21.32 -14.49 0.75
CA LYS A 113 22.62 -15.18 0.74
C LYS A 113 23.03 -15.61 -0.66
N THR A 114 22.11 -15.58 -1.63
CA THR A 114 22.36 -16.06 -3.00
C THR A 114 22.92 -14.96 -3.90
N GLY A 115 22.82 -13.67 -3.49
CA GLY A 115 23.22 -12.53 -4.29
C GLY A 115 22.30 -12.21 -5.50
N GLN A 116 21.14 -12.87 -5.57
CA GLN A 116 20.18 -12.68 -6.67
C GLN A 116 19.29 -11.45 -6.47
N ILE A 117 19.06 -11.04 -5.21
CA ILE A 117 18.24 -9.87 -4.89
C ILE A 117 19.10 -8.60 -4.85
N GLY A 118 18.94 -7.76 -5.85
CA GLY A 118 19.62 -6.46 -5.88
C GLY A 118 19.03 -5.44 -4.89
N LYS A 119 19.76 -4.34 -4.67
CA LYS A 119 19.26 -3.19 -3.89
C LYS A 119 17.98 -2.63 -4.51
N PRO A 120 17.06 -2.07 -3.70
CA PRO A 120 15.91 -1.35 -4.22
C PRO A 120 16.33 -0.27 -5.21
N ARG A 121 15.54 -0.06 -6.27
CA ARG A 121 15.81 0.89 -7.34
C ARG A 121 14.81 2.04 -7.31
N PHE A 122 15.20 3.19 -7.85
CA PHE A 122 14.30 4.32 -8.07
C PHE A 122 13.23 3.95 -9.09
N HIS A 123 12.02 4.40 -8.85
CA HIS A 123 10.90 4.22 -9.75
C HIS A 123 10.85 5.35 -10.78
N SER A 124 10.88 5.04 -12.06
CA SER A 124 10.72 6.01 -13.14
C SER A 124 9.25 6.29 -13.45
N ARG A 125 8.95 7.43 -14.10
CA ARG A 125 7.61 7.75 -14.60
C ARG A 125 7.15 6.78 -15.69
N LYS A 126 8.08 6.20 -16.42
CA LYS A 126 7.83 5.24 -17.52
C LYS A 126 7.48 3.84 -17.02
N TYR A 127 7.49 3.61 -15.70
CA TYR A 127 7.11 2.31 -15.14
C TYR A 127 5.65 1.99 -15.47
N LEU A 128 5.44 0.87 -16.16
CA LEU A 128 4.14 0.51 -16.76
C LEU A 128 3.06 0.17 -15.71
N LYS A 129 3.46 -0.36 -14.56
CA LYS A 129 2.52 -0.76 -13.50
C LYS A 129 2.23 0.43 -12.60
N LYS A 130 1.07 1.06 -12.81
CA LYS A 130 0.57 2.14 -11.95
C LYS A 130 -0.36 1.55 -10.90
N SER A 131 0.04 1.61 -9.66
CA SER A 131 -0.79 1.13 -8.54
C SER A 131 -0.46 1.87 -7.26
N TYR A 132 -1.44 1.97 -6.36
CA TYR A 132 -1.24 2.33 -4.97
C TYR A 132 -2.00 1.38 -4.04
N THR A 133 -1.47 1.17 -2.85
CA THR A 133 -2.06 0.27 -1.85
C THR A 133 -2.34 1.05 -0.57
N GLY A 134 -3.56 0.95 -0.06
CA GLY A 134 -3.97 1.56 1.20
C GLY A 134 -4.52 0.55 2.20
N LYS A 135 -4.63 0.99 3.46
CA LYS A 135 -5.19 0.22 4.58
C LYS A 135 -6.41 0.90 5.20
N SER A 136 -6.81 2.06 4.67
CA SER A 136 -7.99 2.79 5.13
C SER A 136 -9.27 2.06 4.79
N ILE A 137 -10.33 2.36 5.52
CA ILE A 137 -11.63 1.68 5.38
C ILE A 137 -12.26 2.03 4.03
N ILE A 138 -12.63 1.00 3.27
CA ILE A 138 -13.49 1.10 2.09
C ILE A 138 -14.93 0.77 2.52
N LYS A 139 -15.89 1.57 2.09
CA LYS A 139 -17.31 1.36 2.36
C LYS A 139 -18.06 1.06 1.07
N THR A 140 -19.00 0.13 1.13
CA THR A 140 -19.95 -0.11 0.03
C THR A 140 -21.03 0.98 0.03
N ALA A 141 -21.43 1.41 -1.16
CA ALA A 141 -22.51 2.37 -1.37
C ALA A 141 -23.46 1.81 -2.46
N GLY A 142 -24.50 1.14 -2.02
CA GLY A 142 -25.39 0.41 -2.92
C GLY A 142 -24.73 -0.75 -3.64
N LYS A 143 -25.34 -1.20 -4.75
CA LYS A 143 -24.93 -2.42 -5.46
C LYS A 143 -23.72 -2.27 -6.38
N ARG A 144 -23.31 -1.01 -6.70
CA ARG A 144 -22.28 -0.75 -7.73
C ARG A 144 -21.33 0.41 -7.40
N TYR A 145 -21.27 0.86 -6.16
CA TYR A 145 -20.36 1.95 -5.76
C TYR A 145 -19.58 1.58 -4.51
N LEU A 146 -18.33 2.01 -4.50
CA LEU A 146 -17.44 1.93 -3.33
C LEU A 146 -16.95 3.33 -2.98
N LYS A 147 -17.02 3.67 -1.71
CA LYS A 147 -16.35 4.88 -1.19
C LYS A 147 -14.89 4.53 -0.91
N ILE A 148 -14.00 5.03 -1.79
CA ILE A 148 -12.55 4.85 -1.66
C ILE A 148 -11.95 6.14 -1.09
N PRO A 149 -11.08 6.08 -0.08
CA PRO A 149 -10.44 7.25 0.51
C PRO A 149 -9.82 8.17 -0.54
N LYS A 150 -10.07 9.49 -0.42
CA LYS A 150 -9.62 10.54 -1.33
C LYS A 150 -10.23 10.54 -2.74
N LEU A 151 -10.84 9.44 -3.19
CA LEU A 151 -11.52 9.35 -4.50
C LEU A 151 -13.03 9.54 -4.42
N GLY A 152 -13.61 9.38 -3.21
CA GLY A 152 -15.06 9.40 -3.05
C GLY A 152 -15.74 8.14 -3.59
N TYR A 153 -16.93 8.30 -4.16
CA TYR A 153 -17.74 7.19 -4.68
C TYR A 153 -17.30 6.80 -6.10
N VAL A 154 -16.73 5.61 -6.24
CA VAL A 154 -16.28 5.07 -7.53
C VAL A 154 -17.19 3.93 -7.94
N LYS A 155 -17.65 3.96 -9.21
CA LYS A 155 -18.46 2.88 -9.79
C LYS A 155 -17.62 1.61 -9.94
N THR A 156 -18.21 0.45 -9.63
CA THR A 156 -17.55 -0.87 -9.72
C THR A 156 -18.48 -1.91 -10.33
N SER A 157 -17.93 -3.07 -10.69
CA SER A 157 -18.69 -4.16 -11.30
C SER A 157 -19.79 -4.69 -10.39
N LYS A 158 -19.47 -5.14 -9.18
CA LYS A 158 -20.41 -5.63 -8.17
C LYS A 158 -19.83 -5.44 -6.77
N THR A 159 -20.69 -5.14 -5.78
CA THR A 159 -20.27 -4.97 -4.38
C THR A 159 -20.78 -6.09 -3.46
N GLY A 160 -21.67 -6.94 -3.93
CA GLY A 160 -22.29 -8.01 -3.12
C GLY A 160 -21.28 -8.97 -2.49
N VAL A 161 -20.15 -9.18 -3.14
CA VAL A 161 -19.04 -10.02 -2.61
C VAL A 161 -18.35 -9.43 -1.37
N LEU A 162 -18.65 -8.17 -1.02
CA LEU A 162 -18.07 -7.47 0.13
C LEU A 162 -19.02 -7.46 1.34
N GLN A 163 -20.21 -8.06 1.23
CA GLN A 163 -21.12 -8.17 2.36
C GLN A 163 -20.47 -9.04 3.44
N ASN A 164 -20.51 -8.55 4.68
CA ASN A 164 -19.92 -9.21 5.85
C ASN A 164 -18.41 -9.49 5.76
N THR A 165 -17.67 -8.74 4.93
CA THR A 165 -16.22 -8.87 4.82
C THR A 165 -15.50 -7.70 5.50
N LYS A 166 -14.39 -7.99 6.20
CA LYS A 166 -13.51 -6.96 6.76
C LYS A 166 -12.31 -6.75 5.85
N VAL A 167 -12.31 -5.65 5.10
CA VAL A 167 -11.18 -5.31 4.24
C VAL A 167 -9.98 -4.89 5.09
N LYS A 168 -8.84 -5.54 4.92
CA LYS A 168 -7.57 -5.24 5.61
C LYS A 168 -6.67 -4.33 4.78
N ARG A 169 -6.66 -4.57 3.48
CA ARG A 169 -5.81 -3.84 2.52
C ARG A 169 -6.50 -3.79 1.18
N TYR A 170 -6.32 -2.70 0.47
CA TYR A 170 -6.81 -2.56 -0.90
C TYR A 170 -5.69 -2.03 -1.81
N THR A 171 -5.72 -2.45 -3.06
CA THR A 171 -4.79 -1.95 -4.09
C THR A 171 -5.59 -1.53 -5.32
N VAL A 172 -5.45 -0.27 -5.71
CA VAL A 172 -5.97 0.23 -6.99
C VAL A 172 -4.88 0.09 -8.03
N VAL A 173 -5.21 -0.50 -9.16
CA VAL A 173 -4.28 -0.77 -10.26
C VAL A 173 -4.83 -0.21 -11.56
N LEU A 174 -4.01 0.50 -12.32
CA LEU A 174 -4.22 0.80 -13.72
C LEU A 174 -3.38 -0.18 -14.55
N GLU A 175 -4.06 -1.04 -15.31
CA GLU A 175 -3.39 -1.97 -16.22
C GLU A 175 -2.97 -1.27 -17.54
N PRO A 176 -1.99 -1.80 -18.27
CA PRO A 176 -1.57 -1.25 -19.57
C PRO A 176 -2.72 -1.14 -20.59
N THR A 177 -3.77 -1.92 -20.43
CA THR A 177 -5.02 -1.86 -21.22
C THR A 177 -5.88 -0.63 -20.95
N GLY A 178 -5.46 0.28 -20.05
CA GLY A 178 -6.23 1.43 -19.61
C GLY A 178 -7.37 1.10 -18.64
N LYS A 179 -7.42 -0.14 -18.17
CA LYS A 179 -8.48 -0.62 -17.27
C LYS A 179 -8.06 -0.51 -15.80
N TYR A 180 -8.99 0.00 -14.96
CA TYR A 180 -8.77 0.11 -13.53
C TYR A 180 -9.36 -1.08 -12.78
N TYR A 181 -8.62 -1.58 -11.80
CA TYR A 181 -9.04 -2.67 -10.93
C TYR A 181 -8.78 -2.32 -9.46
N LEU A 182 -9.60 -2.89 -8.60
CA LEU A 182 -9.43 -2.88 -7.16
C LEU A 182 -9.21 -4.32 -6.69
N SER A 183 -8.06 -4.58 -6.11
CA SER A 183 -7.77 -5.83 -5.40
C SER A 183 -7.92 -5.60 -3.91
N LEU A 184 -8.71 -6.43 -3.25
CA LEU A 184 -8.98 -6.37 -1.82
C LEU A 184 -8.42 -7.61 -1.14
N GLN A 185 -7.75 -7.40 -0.02
CA GLN A 185 -7.45 -8.46 0.94
C GLN A 185 -8.48 -8.36 2.07
N ALA A 186 -9.37 -9.33 2.16
CA ALA A 186 -10.49 -9.31 3.08
C ALA A 186 -10.52 -10.55 3.97
N GLU A 187 -10.90 -10.36 5.23
CA GLU A 187 -11.26 -11.45 6.13
C GLU A 187 -12.73 -11.82 5.90
N ILE A 188 -12.96 -13.10 5.71
CA ILE A 188 -14.29 -13.69 5.59
C ILE A 188 -14.51 -14.59 6.81
N PRO A 189 -15.64 -14.45 7.51
CA PRO A 189 -15.98 -15.31 8.66
C PRO A 189 -16.23 -16.74 8.25
#